data_fb80e672ea1b2380b5ca960cc05bd60f
#
_entry.id   fb80e672ea1b2380b5ca960cc05bd60f
#
_cell.length_a   1.000
_cell.length_b   1.000
_cell.length_c   1.000
_cell.angle_alpha   90.00
_cell.angle_beta   90.00
_cell.angle_gamma   90.00
#
_symmetry.space_group_name_H-M   'P 1'
#
loop_
_entity.id
_entity.type
_entity.pdbx_description
1 polymer ?
#
loop_
_entity_poly.entity_id
_entity_poly.type
_entity_poly.pdbx_seq_one_letter_code
_entity_poly.pdbx_strand_id
1 'polypeptide(L)'
;MTKIPLRVFLRSFALIAISSFLLTLSTGCASAVSAGTNTSLSADDLIAMTDKMSMSILSSPGVQQAIARDHRLKVVIQPVQNYMTGEILPAGQKQTFVARVRELLAAHAPDKFQWIMNKTDYYAVRAKELETANSLGPNPDSLQPDYALTARFDSLGNESSKQRTEGYLCSYELINLRTRETLWTDKYEVKKTAVKGFLD
;
A
#
# COMPACT_ATOMS: atom_id res chain seq x y z
N MET A 1 -56.13 -27.92 24.10
CA MET A 1 -55.54 -26.83 23.29
C MET A 1 -54.84 -25.87 24.24
N THR A 2 -53.56 -26.06 24.46
CA THR A 2 -52.75 -25.26 25.40
C THR A 2 -52.17 -24.05 24.65
N LYS A 3 -52.61 -22.85 25.03
CA LYS A 3 -52.12 -21.58 24.49
C LYS A 3 -50.72 -21.30 25.07
N ILE A 4 -49.69 -21.41 24.26
CA ILE A 4 -48.33 -21.00 24.62
C ILE A 4 -48.29 -19.45 24.69
N PRO A 5 -47.83 -18.83 25.77
CA PRO A 5 -47.87 -17.38 25.92
C PRO A 5 -46.81 -16.73 24.99
N LEU A 6 -47.28 -15.82 24.18
CA LEU A 6 -46.53 -15.02 23.18
C LEU A 6 -45.23 -14.39 23.74
N ARG A 7 -45.16 -14.15 25.04
CA ARG A 7 -44.00 -13.56 25.73
C ARG A 7 -42.75 -14.45 25.76
N VAL A 8 -42.89 -15.76 25.63
CA VAL A 8 -41.76 -16.71 25.64
C VAL A 8 -41.08 -16.69 24.27
N PHE A 9 -41.84 -16.51 23.19
CA PHE A 9 -41.31 -16.45 21.81
C PHE A 9 -40.46 -15.18 21.58
N LEU A 10 -40.83 -14.04 22.14
CA LEU A 10 -40.10 -12.78 21.97
C LEU A 10 -38.75 -12.78 22.69
N ARG A 11 -38.61 -13.47 23.83
CA ARG A 11 -37.33 -13.56 24.56
C ARG A 11 -36.30 -14.48 23.88
N SER A 12 -36.75 -15.53 23.22
CA SER A 12 -35.88 -16.46 22.51
C SER A 12 -35.32 -15.83 21.23
N PHE A 13 -36.07 -14.99 20.53
CA PHE A 13 -35.59 -14.28 19.33
C PHE A 13 -34.56 -13.19 19.65
N ALA A 14 -34.71 -12.51 20.80
CA ALA A 14 -33.78 -11.48 21.24
C ALA A 14 -32.38 -12.06 21.60
N LEU A 15 -32.35 -13.25 22.20
CA LEU A 15 -31.11 -13.93 22.58
C LEU A 15 -30.34 -14.46 21.36
N ILE A 16 -31.01 -14.92 20.30
CA ILE A 16 -30.39 -15.38 19.07
C ILE A 16 -29.79 -14.21 18.25
N ALA A 17 -30.47 -13.06 18.24
CA ALA A 17 -29.99 -11.87 17.54
C ALA A 17 -28.72 -11.27 18.19
N ILE A 18 -28.58 -11.33 19.51
CA ILE A 18 -27.40 -10.83 20.23
C ILE A 18 -26.20 -11.76 20.04
N SER A 19 -26.41 -13.08 19.94
CA SER A 19 -25.36 -14.06 19.72
C SER A 19 -24.73 -13.94 18.32
N SER A 20 -25.51 -13.56 17.29
CA SER A 20 -25.01 -13.37 15.92
C SER A 20 -24.20 -12.08 15.72
N PHE A 21 -24.38 -11.07 16.57
CA PHE A 21 -23.67 -9.79 16.45
C PHE A 21 -22.27 -9.82 17.08
N LEU A 22 -22.00 -10.75 18.00
CA LEU A 22 -20.67 -10.84 18.64
C LEU A 22 -19.62 -11.60 17.82
N LEU A 23 -19.98 -12.29 16.73
CA LEU A 23 -19.03 -13.08 15.93
C LEU A 23 -18.31 -12.29 14.81
N THR A 24 -18.60 -11.01 14.60
CA THR A 24 -18.06 -10.25 13.45
C THR A 24 -16.90 -9.29 13.79
N LEU A 25 -16.38 -9.30 15.02
CA LEU A 25 -15.37 -8.30 15.48
C LEU A 25 -13.91 -8.82 15.53
N SER A 26 -13.60 -9.95 14.91
CA SER A 26 -12.21 -10.43 14.84
C SER A 26 -11.61 -10.34 13.43
N THR A 27 -11.68 -9.16 12.80
CA THR A 27 -10.73 -8.82 11.73
C THR A 27 -9.41 -8.39 12.38
N GLY A 28 -8.74 -9.32 13.04
CA GLY A 28 -7.34 -9.13 13.42
C GLY A 28 -6.53 -8.95 12.15
N CYS A 29 -5.78 -7.86 12.05
CA CYS A 29 -4.72 -7.72 11.05
C CYS A 29 -3.73 -8.86 11.29
N ALA A 30 -3.93 -9.98 10.63
CA ALA A 30 -2.96 -11.07 10.64
C ALA A 30 -1.75 -10.58 9.87
N SER A 31 -0.68 -10.24 10.59
CA SER A 31 0.63 -10.01 9.97
C SER A 31 1.01 -11.28 9.22
N ALA A 32 1.35 -11.19 7.94
CA ALA A 32 1.81 -12.33 7.18
C ALA A 32 3.11 -12.85 7.81
N VAL A 33 3.13 -14.10 8.23
CA VAL A 33 4.32 -14.77 8.79
C VAL A 33 4.82 -15.77 7.76
N SER A 34 6.02 -15.56 7.24
CA SER A 34 6.71 -16.48 6.35
C SER A 34 7.87 -17.13 7.10
N ALA A 35 7.93 -18.45 7.11
CA ALA A 35 9.04 -19.22 7.67
C ALA A 35 9.84 -19.85 6.52
N GLY A 36 11.17 -19.69 6.55
CA GLY A 36 12.06 -20.20 5.51
C GLY A 36 13.52 -20.18 5.93
N THR A 37 14.41 -20.37 4.97
CA THR A 37 15.88 -20.31 5.16
C THR A 37 16.42 -18.90 5.01
N ASN A 38 15.60 -17.96 4.57
CA ASN A 38 15.99 -16.57 4.30
C ASN A 38 14.93 -15.60 4.87
N THR A 39 15.39 -14.54 5.52
CA THR A 39 14.53 -13.50 6.07
C THR A 39 14.35 -12.31 5.12
N SER A 40 15.01 -12.25 3.97
CA SER A 40 14.90 -11.13 3.03
C SER A 40 13.52 -11.00 2.41
N LEU A 41 13.15 -9.78 2.01
CA LEU A 41 11.92 -9.54 1.24
C LEU A 41 11.98 -10.25 -0.11
N SER A 42 10.93 -10.97 -0.44
CA SER A 42 10.75 -11.67 -1.72
C SER A 42 9.93 -10.83 -2.70
N ALA A 43 9.93 -11.24 -3.97
CA ALA A 43 9.04 -10.66 -4.97
C ALA A 43 7.56 -10.84 -4.60
N ASP A 44 7.19 -11.97 -3.99
CA ASP A 44 5.81 -12.24 -3.58
C ASP A 44 5.36 -11.29 -2.46
N ASP A 45 6.28 -10.91 -1.54
CA ASP A 45 5.97 -9.90 -0.52
C ASP A 45 5.67 -8.54 -1.16
N LEU A 46 6.48 -8.12 -2.15
CA LEU A 46 6.26 -6.88 -2.88
C LEU A 46 4.93 -6.89 -3.66
N ILE A 47 4.58 -8.03 -4.24
CA ILE A 47 3.29 -8.22 -4.91
C ILE A 47 2.14 -8.07 -3.90
N ALA A 48 2.18 -8.79 -2.80
CA ALA A 48 1.15 -8.73 -1.76
C ALA A 48 1.00 -7.32 -1.17
N MET A 49 2.13 -6.61 -0.96
CA MET A 49 2.15 -5.22 -0.49
C MET A 49 1.42 -4.29 -1.47
N THR A 50 1.71 -4.39 -2.76
CA THR A 50 1.12 -3.52 -3.78
C THR A 50 -0.36 -3.81 -3.99
N ASP A 51 -0.77 -5.08 -3.96
CA ASP A 51 -2.17 -5.49 -4.09
C ASP A 51 -3.00 -4.95 -2.92
N LYS A 52 -2.53 -5.12 -1.68
CA LYS A 52 -3.19 -4.59 -0.49
C LYS A 52 -3.29 -3.07 -0.55
N MET A 53 -2.20 -2.39 -0.92
CA MET A 53 -2.17 -0.93 -1.03
C MET A 53 -3.18 -0.43 -2.04
N SER A 54 -3.26 -1.04 -3.23
CA SER A 54 -4.19 -0.60 -4.28
C SER A 54 -5.66 -0.73 -3.86
N MET A 55 -6.02 -1.78 -3.14
CA MET A 55 -7.37 -1.95 -2.59
C MET A 55 -7.67 -0.95 -1.48
N SER A 56 -6.71 -0.73 -0.59
CA SER A 56 -6.86 0.17 0.55
C SER A 56 -7.05 1.63 0.11
N ILE A 57 -6.22 2.12 -0.81
CA ILE A 57 -6.32 3.50 -1.31
C ILE A 57 -7.68 3.74 -2.00
N LEU A 58 -8.15 2.78 -2.79
CA LEU A 58 -9.43 2.88 -3.50
C LEU A 58 -10.64 2.83 -2.55
N SER A 59 -10.52 2.16 -1.41
CA SER A 59 -11.59 2.08 -0.41
C SER A 59 -11.58 3.24 0.59
N SER A 60 -10.56 4.09 0.59
CA SER A 60 -10.42 5.20 1.53
C SER A 60 -11.49 6.28 1.33
N PRO A 61 -12.25 6.66 2.37
CA PRO A 61 -13.24 7.73 2.28
C PRO A 61 -12.63 9.08 1.84
N GLY A 62 -11.43 9.43 2.34
CA GLY A 62 -10.74 10.66 1.97
C GLY A 62 -10.38 10.71 0.49
N VAL A 63 -9.91 9.60 -0.05
CA VAL A 63 -9.60 9.46 -1.50
C VAL A 63 -10.87 9.53 -2.33
N GLN A 64 -11.94 8.86 -1.91
CA GLN A 64 -13.23 8.88 -2.61
C GLN A 64 -13.85 10.29 -2.64
N GLN A 65 -13.75 11.05 -1.54
CA GLN A 65 -14.18 12.45 -1.50
C GLN A 65 -13.35 13.34 -2.42
N ALA A 66 -12.03 13.14 -2.45
CA ALA A 66 -11.15 13.87 -3.35
C ALA A 66 -11.48 13.57 -4.83
N ILE A 67 -11.72 12.31 -5.18
CA ILE A 67 -12.15 11.89 -6.52
C ILE A 67 -13.51 12.51 -6.87
N ALA A 68 -14.46 12.54 -5.94
CA ALA A 68 -15.77 13.14 -6.17
C ALA A 68 -15.69 14.64 -6.45
N ARG A 69 -14.75 15.35 -5.78
CA ARG A 69 -14.52 16.77 -5.97
C ARG A 69 -13.75 17.10 -7.24
N ASP A 70 -12.65 16.40 -7.49
CA ASP A 70 -11.68 16.76 -8.53
C ASP A 70 -11.88 15.91 -9.81
N HIS A 71 -12.82 14.95 -9.81
CA HIS A 71 -13.12 13.94 -10.84
C HIS A 71 -11.93 13.04 -11.16
N ARG A 72 -10.72 13.58 -11.22
CA ARG A 72 -9.49 12.87 -11.54
C ARG A 72 -8.32 13.45 -10.74
N LEU A 73 -7.66 12.61 -9.95
CA LEU A 73 -6.52 13.03 -9.12
C LEU A 73 -5.24 13.06 -9.95
N LYS A 74 -4.58 14.21 -10.00
CA LYS A 74 -3.24 14.37 -10.62
C LYS A 74 -2.18 13.94 -9.62
N VAL A 75 -1.65 12.75 -9.78
CA VAL A 75 -0.76 12.11 -8.81
C VAL A 75 0.64 11.93 -9.37
N VAL A 76 1.64 12.38 -8.62
CA VAL A 76 3.03 11.97 -8.81
C VAL A 76 3.38 10.87 -7.83
N ILE A 77 4.04 9.80 -8.30
CA ILE A 77 4.61 8.80 -7.41
C ILE A 77 6.04 9.22 -7.10
N GLN A 78 6.32 9.43 -5.81
CA GLN A 78 7.65 9.78 -5.33
C GLN A 78 8.56 8.54 -5.32
N PRO A 79 9.89 8.71 -5.42
CA PRO A 79 10.83 7.61 -5.26
C PRO A 79 10.62 6.91 -3.91
N VAL A 80 10.63 5.58 -3.94
CA VAL A 80 10.49 4.74 -2.75
C VAL A 80 11.69 4.94 -1.82
N GLN A 81 11.40 5.30 -0.57
CA GLN A 81 12.42 5.47 0.47
C GLN A 81 12.73 4.12 1.12
N ASN A 82 14.01 3.82 1.30
CA ASN A 82 14.46 2.60 1.94
C ASN A 82 15.26 2.93 3.21
N TYR A 83 14.69 2.63 4.37
CA TYR A 83 15.29 2.78 5.69
C TYR A 83 15.56 1.42 6.36
N MET A 84 15.52 0.33 5.58
CA MET A 84 15.80 -1.00 6.11
C MET A 84 17.27 -1.12 6.50
N THR A 85 17.51 -1.66 7.69
CA THR A 85 18.85 -1.88 8.22
C THR A 85 19.41 -3.19 7.64
N GLY A 86 20.56 -3.12 6.97
CA GLY A 86 21.26 -4.29 6.45
C GLY A 86 20.65 -4.90 5.19
N GLU A 87 19.54 -4.37 4.68
CA GLU A 87 18.92 -4.81 3.43
C GLU A 87 18.72 -3.61 2.48
N ILE A 88 19.21 -3.74 1.27
CA ILE A 88 19.05 -2.72 0.24
C ILE A 88 18.07 -3.24 -0.82
N LEU A 89 16.92 -2.58 -0.96
CA LEU A 89 16.06 -2.81 -2.09
C LEU A 89 16.79 -2.35 -3.38
N PRO A 90 17.10 -3.27 -4.30
CA PRO A 90 17.70 -2.89 -5.57
C PRO A 90 16.87 -1.85 -6.31
N ALA A 91 17.52 -0.96 -7.05
CA ALA A 91 16.84 0.10 -7.79
C ALA A 91 15.75 -0.45 -8.73
N GLY A 92 16.02 -1.59 -9.38
CA GLY A 92 15.04 -2.27 -10.24
C GLY A 92 13.78 -2.72 -9.49
N GLN A 93 13.90 -3.21 -8.27
CA GLN A 93 12.75 -3.60 -7.46
C GLN A 93 11.90 -2.39 -7.05
N LYS A 94 12.52 -1.25 -6.73
CA LYS A 94 11.80 0.00 -6.45
C LYS A 94 11.02 0.48 -7.67
N GLN A 95 11.62 0.40 -8.86
CA GLN A 95 10.96 0.77 -10.11
C GLN A 95 9.80 -0.18 -10.43
N THR A 96 10.00 -1.49 -10.26
CA THR A 96 8.95 -2.51 -10.46
C THR A 96 7.79 -2.27 -9.50
N PHE A 97 8.08 -1.96 -8.22
CA PHE A 97 7.06 -1.62 -7.24
C PHE A 97 6.22 -0.42 -7.69
N VAL A 98 6.86 0.68 -8.10
CA VAL A 98 6.16 1.89 -8.59
C VAL A 98 5.34 1.59 -9.86
N ALA A 99 5.89 0.82 -10.81
CA ALA A 99 5.19 0.44 -12.03
C ALA A 99 3.94 -0.40 -11.72
N ARG A 100 4.06 -1.38 -10.83
CA ARG A 100 2.94 -2.25 -10.43
C ARG A 100 1.83 -1.47 -9.71
N VAL A 101 2.18 -0.55 -8.80
CA VAL A 101 1.21 0.33 -8.15
C VAL A 101 0.39 1.10 -9.19
N ARG A 102 1.07 1.68 -10.17
CA ARG A 102 0.43 2.44 -11.26
C ARG A 102 -0.48 1.54 -12.10
N GLU A 103 -0.01 0.36 -12.46
CA GLU A 103 -0.77 -0.63 -13.24
C GLU A 103 -2.04 -1.06 -12.50
N LEU A 104 -1.94 -1.42 -11.23
CA LEU A 104 -3.09 -1.85 -10.42
C LEU A 104 -4.13 -0.75 -10.28
N LEU A 105 -3.71 0.48 -9.97
CA LEU A 105 -4.65 1.60 -9.86
C LEU A 105 -5.24 1.98 -11.22
N ALA A 106 -4.50 1.86 -12.31
CA ALA A 106 -5.04 2.08 -13.66
C ALA A 106 -6.06 0.99 -14.05
N ALA A 107 -5.82 -0.28 -13.66
CA ALA A 107 -6.73 -1.38 -13.94
C ALA A 107 -8.04 -1.29 -13.12
N HIS A 108 -7.94 -0.95 -11.82
CA HIS A 108 -9.11 -0.93 -10.93
C HIS A 108 -9.89 0.40 -10.94
N ALA A 109 -9.25 1.49 -11.36
CA ALA A 109 -9.85 2.82 -11.39
C ALA A 109 -9.27 3.68 -12.53
N PRO A 110 -9.50 3.30 -13.81
CA PRO A 110 -8.80 3.85 -14.98
C PRO A 110 -8.98 5.36 -15.13
N ASP A 111 -10.15 5.90 -14.78
CA ASP A 111 -10.48 7.31 -14.97
C ASP A 111 -10.29 8.15 -13.71
N LYS A 112 -9.79 7.57 -12.62
CA LYS A 112 -9.69 8.26 -11.33
C LYS A 112 -8.33 8.89 -11.08
N PHE A 113 -7.29 8.42 -11.77
CA PHE A 113 -5.92 8.91 -11.58
C PHE A 113 -5.33 9.41 -12.90
N GLN A 114 -4.70 10.56 -12.83
CA GLN A 114 -3.81 11.09 -13.87
C GLN A 114 -2.39 11.06 -13.34
N TRP A 115 -1.57 10.22 -13.94
CA TRP A 115 -0.19 10.03 -13.51
C TRP A 115 0.70 11.13 -14.07
N ILE A 116 1.37 11.84 -13.19
CA ILE A 116 2.37 12.84 -13.51
C ILE A 116 3.74 12.23 -13.24
N MET A 117 4.63 12.28 -14.20
CA MET A 117 6.02 11.83 -14.02
C MET A 117 6.72 12.75 -13.02
N ASN A 118 7.56 12.21 -12.13
CA ASN A 118 8.35 13.07 -11.26
C ASN A 118 9.39 13.87 -12.09
N LYS A 119 9.80 15.01 -11.58
CA LYS A 119 10.66 15.95 -12.34
C LYS A 119 11.99 15.32 -12.76
N THR A 120 12.62 14.53 -11.90
CA THR A 120 13.91 13.88 -12.18
C THR A 120 13.81 12.93 -13.36
N ASP A 121 12.81 12.05 -13.35
CA ASP A 121 12.58 11.08 -14.44
C ASP A 121 12.17 11.80 -15.72
N TYR A 122 11.34 12.83 -15.62
CA TYR A 122 10.92 13.64 -16.76
C TYR A 122 12.12 14.29 -17.46
N TYR A 123 13.01 14.94 -16.71
CA TYR A 123 14.18 15.58 -17.30
C TYR A 123 15.17 14.57 -17.88
N ALA A 124 15.29 13.38 -17.28
CA ALA A 124 16.13 12.30 -17.84
C ALA A 124 15.62 11.80 -19.20
N VAL A 125 14.29 11.60 -19.33
CA VAL A 125 13.67 11.23 -20.61
C VAL A 125 13.79 12.35 -21.62
N ARG A 126 13.49 13.59 -21.22
CA ARG A 126 13.55 14.77 -22.11
C ARG A 126 14.96 15.02 -22.63
N ALA A 127 15.99 14.86 -21.80
CA ALA A 127 17.38 15.03 -22.25
C ALA A 127 17.72 14.09 -23.43
N LYS A 128 17.29 12.82 -23.35
CA LYS A 128 17.47 11.85 -24.43
C LYS A 128 16.72 12.21 -25.72
N GLU A 129 15.49 12.74 -25.57
CA GLU A 129 14.70 13.17 -26.74
C GLU A 129 15.27 14.42 -27.40
N LEU A 130 15.80 15.37 -26.62
CA LEU A 130 16.41 16.60 -27.14
C LEU A 130 17.76 16.35 -27.85
N GLU A 131 18.45 15.27 -27.50
CA GLU A 131 19.63 14.83 -28.27
C GLU A 131 19.24 14.40 -29.69
N THR A 132 17.99 13.96 -29.90
CA THR A 132 17.47 13.43 -31.17
C THR A 132 16.55 14.39 -31.93
N ALA A 133 15.99 15.40 -31.27
CA ALA A 133 14.98 16.29 -31.87
C ALA A 133 15.18 17.76 -31.48
N ASN A 134 15.26 18.64 -32.46
CA ASN A 134 15.31 20.12 -32.30
C ASN A 134 13.99 20.75 -31.79
N SER A 135 13.12 20.03 -31.14
CA SER A 135 11.81 20.55 -30.71
C SER A 135 11.74 20.89 -29.22
N LEU A 136 11.34 22.12 -28.91
CA LEU A 136 10.95 22.53 -27.58
C LEU A 136 9.60 21.86 -27.25
N GLY A 137 9.63 20.81 -26.43
CA GLY A 137 8.42 20.20 -25.90
C GLY A 137 7.65 21.12 -24.94
N PRO A 138 6.42 20.74 -24.51
CA PRO A 138 5.62 21.52 -23.58
C PRO A 138 6.37 21.83 -22.30
N ASN A 139 6.07 22.99 -21.70
CA ASN A 139 6.66 23.41 -20.43
C ASN A 139 6.27 22.40 -19.33
N PRO A 140 7.22 21.75 -18.64
CA PRO A 140 6.95 20.79 -17.57
C PRO A 140 6.20 21.39 -16.39
N ASP A 141 6.24 22.72 -16.21
CA ASP A 141 5.50 23.40 -15.15
C ASP A 141 4.00 23.55 -15.45
N SER A 142 3.57 23.27 -16.68
CA SER A 142 2.15 23.30 -17.07
C SER A 142 1.31 22.16 -16.48
N LEU A 143 1.94 21.04 -16.13
CA LEU A 143 1.29 19.85 -15.55
C LEU A 143 1.85 19.60 -14.14
N GLN A 144 1.33 20.35 -13.17
CA GLN A 144 1.72 20.14 -11.78
C GLN A 144 0.84 19.07 -11.14
N PRO A 145 1.41 18.13 -10.35
CA PRO A 145 0.62 17.21 -9.56
C PRO A 145 -0.05 17.94 -8.39
N ASP A 146 -1.29 17.56 -8.09
CA ASP A 146 -2.00 18.03 -6.91
C ASP A 146 -1.74 17.12 -5.70
N TYR A 147 -1.34 15.86 -5.96
CA TYR A 147 -1.12 14.83 -4.95
C TYR A 147 0.21 14.11 -5.16
N ALA A 148 0.82 13.67 -4.06
CA ALA A 148 1.97 12.78 -4.07
C ALA A 148 1.63 11.45 -3.38
N LEU A 149 1.92 10.35 -4.06
CA LEU A 149 1.92 9.02 -3.45
C LEU A 149 3.36 8.70 -3.03
N THR A 150 3.56 8.40 -1.75
CA THR A 150 4.85 8.05 -1.17
C THR A 150 4.83 6.62 -0.63
N ALA A 151 5.98 5.96 -0.63
CA ALA A 151 6.18 4.67 0.02
C ALA A 151 7.52 4.66 0.75
N ARG A 152 7.53 4.05 1.94
CA ARG A 152 8.70 3.92 2.78
C ARG A 152 8.81 2.50 3.32
N PHE A 153 10.01 1.93 3.21
CA PHE A 153 10.33 0.63 3.79
C PHE A 153 11.20 0.81 5.02
N ASP A 154 10.79 0.17 6.11
CA ASP A 154 11.53 0.05 7.36
C ASP A 154 11.69 -1.43 7.71
N SER A 155 12.76 -1.79 8.44
CA SER A 155 12.94 -3.13 9.00
C SER A 155 13.37 -3.06 10.46
N LEU A 156 12.94 -4.09 11.21
CA LEU A 156 13.35 -4.34 12.59
C LEU A 156 13.81 -5.80 12.68
N GLY A 157 15.12 -5.98 12.83
CA GLY A 157 15.73 -7.29 13.01
C GLY A 157 15.88 -7.66 14.48
N ASN A 158 15.67 -8.93 14.81
CA ASN A 158 16.03 -9.52 16.09
C ASN A 158 16.71 -10.87 15.83
N GLU A 159 17.91 -11.03 16.36
CA GLU A 159 18.72 -12.21 16.19
C GLU A 159 18.97 -12.88 17.54
N SER A 160 18.71 -14.18 17.60
CA SER A 160 19.04 -15.03 18.75
C SER A 160 20.04 -16.13 18.33
N SER A 161 20.52 -16.90 19.30
CA SER A 161 21.46 -17.99 19.03
C SER A 161 20.90 -19.09 18.09
N LYS A 162 19.57 -19.22 17.99
CA LYS A 162 18.91 -20.28 17.21
C LYS A 162 18.07 -19.77 16.06
N GLN A 163 17.73 -18.50 16.05
CA GLN A 163 16.72 -17.96 15.13
C GLN A 163 17.00 -16.50 14.81
N ARG A 164 16.83 -16.15 13.54
CA ARG A 164 16.77 -14.77 13.07
C ARG A 164 15.33 -14.43 12.72
N THR A 165 14.85 -13.32 13.20
CA THR A 165 13.52 -12.80 12.87
C THR A 165 13.66 -11.38 12.37
N GLU A 166 13.04 -11.10 11.23
CA GLU A 166 12.97 -9.77 10.64
C GLU A 166 11.52 -9.36 10.42
N GLY A 167 11.17 -8.17 10.90
CA GLY A 167 9.91 -7.51 10.62
C GLY A 167 10.13 -6.43 9.56
N TYR A 168 9.34 -6.45 8.52
CA TYR A 168 9.33 -5.43 7.47
C TYR A 168 8.03 -4.65 7.53
N LEU A 169 8.15 -3.34 7.48
CA LEU A 169 7.04 -2.41 7.43
C LEU A 169 7.15 -1.59 6.14
N CYS A 170 6.13 -1.66 5.30
CA CYS A 170 5.97 -0.74 4.19
C CYS A 170 4.82 0.22 4.51
N SER A 171 5.14 1.50 4.65
CA SER A 171 4.16 2.57 4.91
C SER A 171 3.88 3.32 3.62
N TYR A 172 2.61 3.67 3.41
CA TYR A 172 2.14 4.41 2.23
C TYR A 172 1.36 5.64 2.64
N GLU A 173 1.47 6.69 1.87
CA GLU A 173 0.71 7.92 2.10
C GLU A 173 0.33 8.58 0.77
N LEU A 174 -0.91 9.08 0.69
CA LEU A 174 -1.35 9.99 -0.34
C LEU A 174 -1.51 11.39 0.26
N ILE A 175 -0.69 12.31 -0.17
CA ILE A 175 -0.56 13.65 0.40
C ILE A 175 -1.04 14.67 -0.62
N ASN A 176 -1.90 15.61 -0.19
CA ASN A 176 -2.25 16.79 -0.96
C ASN A 176 -1.08 17.80 -0.91
N LEU A 177 -0.46 18.07 -2.06
CA LEU A 177 0.72 18.93 -2.15
C LEU A 177 0.43 20.41 -1.89
N ARG A 178 -0.83 20.82 -2.01
CA ARG A 178 -1.27 22.19 -1.81
C ARG A 178 -1.57 22.50 -0.34
N THR A 179 -2.29 21.59 0.33
CA THR A 179 -2.71 21.75 1.73
C THR A 179 -1.77 21.06 2.72
N ARG A 180 -0.92 20.14 2.27
CA ARG A 180 -0.09 19.23 3.09
C ARG A 180 -0.90 18.23 3.91
N GLU A 181 -2.15 18.04 3.59
CA GLU A 181 -3.03 17.09 4.23
C GLU A 181 -2.74 15.68 3.72
N THR A 182 -2.62 14.70 4.62
CA THR A 182 -2.57 13.29 4.26
C THR A 182 -3.98 12.77 4.12
N LEU A 183 -4.40 12.50 2.87
CA LEU A 183 -5.74 12.02 2.55
C LEU A 183 -5.91 10.54 2.90
N TRP A 184 -4.83 9.81 2.82
CA TRP A 184 -4.81 8.39 3.07
C TRP A 184 -3.43 7.95 3.53
N THR A 185 -3.40 7.07 4.50
CA THR A 185 -2.23 6.33 4.93
C THR A 185 -2.60 4.88 5.19
N ASP A 186 -1.72 3.97 4.86
CA ASP A 186 -1.83 2.55 5.22
C ASP A 186 -0.45 1.94 5.37
N LYS A 187 -0.40 0.70 5.86
CA LYS A 187 0.83 -0.04 6.03
C LYS A 187 0.65 -1.51 5.69
N TYR A 188 1.74 -2.12 5.24
CA TYR A 188 1.86 -3.56 5.13
C TYR A 188 3.00 -4.05 6.03
N GLU A 189 2.70 -5.02 6.87
CA GLU A 189 3.66 -5.64 7.75
C GLU A 189 3.86 -7.11 7.37
N VAL A 190 5.10 -7.54 7.26
CA VAL A 190 5.46 -8.95 7.11
C VAL A 190 6.56 -9.30 8.10
N LYS A 191 6.40 -10.43 8.78
CA LYS A 191 7.41 -10.98 9.68
C LYS A 191 7.97 -12.24 9.06
N LYS A 192 9.30 -12.29 8.93
CA LYS A 192 10.04 -13.45 8.43
C LYS A 192 10.90 -14.04 9.52
N THR A 193 10.96 -15.34 9.54
CA THR A 193 11.72 -16.08 10.53
C THR A 193 12.57 -17.14 9.81
N ALA A 194 13.86 -17.15 10.06
CA ALA A 194 14.77 -18.19 9.61
C ALA A 194 15.41 -18.88 10.81
N VAL A 195 15.53 -20.19 10.73
CA VAL A 195 16.28 -21.00 11.70
C VAL A 195 17.73 -21.02 11.24
N LYS A 196 18.66 -20.71 12.15
CA LYS A 196 20.08 -20.80 11.86
C LYS A 196 20.48 -22.25 11.59
N GLY A 197 21.23 -22.45 10.52
CA GLY A 197 21.85 -23.74 10.21
C GLY A 197 22.94 -24.08 11.24
N PHE A 198 23.36 -25.35 11.23
CA PHE A 198 24.42 -25.82 12.14
C PHE A 198 25.80 -25.18 11.88
N LEU A 199 25.96 -24.49 10.73
CA LEU A 199 27.23 -23.89 10.29
C LEU A 199 27.18 -22.35 10.19
N ASP A 200 26.11 -21.71 10.68
CA ASP A 200 25.98 -20.26 10.74
C ASP A 200 26.42 -19.68 12.10
#